data_9d47269951cb5831d4db2d5aeeebaf40
#
_entry.id   9d47269951cb5831d4db2d5aeeebaf40
#
_cell.length_a   1.000
_cell.length_b   1.000
_cell.length_c   1.000
_cell.angle_alpha   90.00
_cell.angle_beta   90.00
_cell.angle_gamma   90.00
#
_symmetry.space_group_name_H-M   'P 1'
#
loop_
_entity.id
_entity.type
_entity.pdbx_description
1 polymer ?
#
loop_
_entity_poly.entity_id
_entity_poly.type
_entity_poly.pdbx_seq_one_letter_code
_entity_poly.pdbx_strand_id
1 'polypeptide(L)'
;RVVDPHHVEVAGQVLSTRSIVIATGARPFVPPIPGLAEVGPLTSDDVWTLEALPRRLLVLGGGPIGCELAQSFARLGAAVTLVDLE
;
A
#
# COMPACT_ATOMS: atom_id res chain seq x y z
N ARG A 1 10.33 -0.83 -22.34
CA ARG A 1 11.52 -1.52 -21.82
C ARG A 1 12.64 -0.50 -21.58
N VAL A 2 13.30 -0.55 -20.42
CA VAL A 2 14.58 0.16 -20.19
C VAL A 2 15.67 -0.61 -20.91
N VAL A 3 16.39 0.04 -21.82
CA VAL A 3 17.46 -0.56 -22.61
C VAL A 3 18.80 -0.44 -21.89
N ASP A 4 19.09 0.79 -21.42
CA ASP A 4 20.26 1.13 -20.66
C ASP A 4 19.96 2.39 -19.78
N PRO A 5 20.93 2.95 -19.02
CA PRO A 5 20.68 4.13 -18.15
C PRO A 5 20.16 5.37 -18.88
N HIS A 6 20.25 5.43 -20.20
CA HIS A 6 19.92 6.60 -20.98
C HIS A 6 18.92 6.36 -22.11
N HIS A 7 18.48 5.11 -22.30
CA HIS A 7 17.60 4.74 -23.39
C HIS A 7 16.38 3.92 -22.92
N VAL A 8 15.20 4.33 -23.38
CA VAL A 8 13.93 3.63 -23.14
C VAL A 8 13.26 3.32 -24.47
N GLU A 9 12.88 2.08 -24.67
CA GLU A 9 12.10 1.65 -25.84
C GLU A 9 10.60 1.68 -25.51
N VAL A 10 9.85 2.41 -26.32
CA VAL A 10 8.39 2.54 -26.22
C VAL A 10 7.80 2.35 -27.61
N ALA A 11 6.90 1.38 -27.76
CA ALA A 11 6.21 1.08 -29.02
C ALA A 11 7.16 0.96 -30.24
N GLY A 12 8.33 0.31 -30.04
CA GLY A 12 9.33 0.12 -31.08
C GLY A 12 10.23 1.32 -31.37
N GLN A 13 10.06 2.42 -30.67
CA GLN A 13 10.93 3.61 -30.74
C GLN A 13 11.87 3.68 -29.55
N VAL A 14 13.13 4.01 -29.79
CA VAL A 14 14.12 4.24 -28.75
C VAL A 14 14.22 5.74 -28.45
N LEU A 15 13.91 6.10 -27.23
CA LEU A 15 14.01 7.47 -26.71
C LEU A 15 15.29 7.60 -25.88
N SER A 16 16.09 8.64 -26.12
CA SER A 16 17.26 8.96 -25.32
C SER A 16 16.93 10.03 -24.27
N THR A 17 17.51 9.91 -23.08
CA THR A 17 17.28 10.84 -21.96
C THR A 17 18.51 10.95 -21.05
N ARG A 18 18.59 12.06 -20.30
CA ARG A 18 19.61 12.21 -19.26
C ARG A 18 19.34 11.35 -18.04
N SER A 19 18.07 11.16 -17.70
CA SER A 19 17.66 10.43 -16.49
C SER A 19 16.36 9.69 -16.75
N ILE A 20 16.22 8.53 -16.14
CA ILE A 20 15.00 7.71 -16.17
C ILE A 20 14.44 7.69 -14.77
N VAL A 21 13.16 8.07 -14.63
CA VAL A 21 12.39 7.93 -13.39
C VAL A 21 11.44 6.74 -13.55
N ILE A 22 11.58 5.75 -12.68
CA ILE A 22 10.69 4.59 -12.62
C ILE A 22 9.57 4.92 -11.63
N ALA A 23 8.38 5.20 -12.15
CA ALA A 23 7.20 5.58 -11.39
C ALA A 23 6.01 4.67 -11.77
N THR A 24 6.24 3.37 -11.70
CA THR A 24 5.28 2.34 -12.16
C THR A 24 4.22 1.99 -11.11
N GLY A 25 4.26 2.63 -9.94
CA GLY A 25 3.38 2.33 -8.82
C GLY A 25 3.78 1.06 -8.07
N ALA A 26 3.00 0.75 -7.06
CA ALA A 26 3.12 -0.47 -6.26
C ALA A 26 1.72 -1.02 -5.97
N ARG A 27 1.67 -2.24 -5.48
CA ARG A 27 0.46 -2.84 -4.94
C ARG A 27 0.68 -3.17 -3.47
N PRO A 28 -0.36 -3.05 -2.62
CA PRO A 28 -0.27 -3.50 -1.24
C PRO A 28 0.09 -4.99 -1.18
N PHE A 29 0.95 -5.33 -0.25
CA PHE A 29 1.29 -6.73 0.03
C PHE A 29 0.43 -7.23 1.21
N VAL A 30 -0.33 -8.28 0.98
CA VAL A 30 -1.05 -8.99 2.03
C VAL A 30 -0.21 -10.21 2.42
N PRO A 31 0.31 -10.27 3.66
CA PRO A 31 1.17 -11.37 4.08
C PRO A 31 0.38 -12.69 4.14
N PRO A 32 1.03 -13.84 3.87
CA PRO A 32 0.39 -15.14 3.87
C PRO A 32 0.18 -15.69 5.31
N ILE A 33 -0.55 -14.94 6.12
CA ILE A 33 -0.92 -15.35 7.47
C ILE A 33 -2.15 -16.26 7.39
N PRO A 34 -2.13 -17.45 7.98
CA PRO A 34 -3.29 -18.35 7.99
C PRO A 34 -4.54 -17.66 8.52
N GLY A 35 -5.65 -17.72 7.78
CA GLY A 35 -6.92 -17.09 8.13
C GLY A 35 -7.04 -15.61 7.71
N LEU A 36 -5.97 -14.96 7.28
CA LEU A 36 -6.04 -13.54 6.92
C LEU A 36 -6.86 -13.29 5.64
N ALA A 37 -6.68 -14.14 4.64
CA ALA A 37 -7.42 -14.00 3.39
C ALA A 37 -8.93 -14.21 3.57
N GLU A 38 -9.32 -15.12 4.46
CA GLU A 38 -10.72 -15.47 4.74
C GLU A 38 -11.49 -14.35 5.44
N VAL A 39 -10.80 -13.48 6.18
CA VAL A 39 -11.44 -12.33 6.83
C VAL A 39 -11.56 -11.11 5.92
N GLY A 40 -11.04 -11.16 4.70
CA GLY A 40 -11.12 -10.08 3.73
C GLY A 40 -10.43 -8.79 4.23
N PRO A 41 -9.10 -8.80 4.45
CA PRO A 41 -8.40 -7.64 4.98
C PRO A 41 -8.49 -6.47 4.01
N LEU A 42 -8.66 -5.26 4.54
CA LEU A 42 -8.54 -4.03 3.77
C LEU A 42 -7.06 -3.66 3.59
N THR A 43 -6.78 -3.03 2.48
CA THR A 43 -5.47 -2.48 2.14
C THR A 43 -5.53 -0.97 1.94
N SER A 44 -4.41 -0.33 1.64
CA SER A 44 -4.37 1.09 1.29
C SER A 44 -5.13 1.43 0.00
N ASP A 45 -5.47 0.43 -0.82
CA ASP A 45 -6.21 0.65 -2.06
C ASP A 45 -7.72 0.70 -1.83
N ASP A 46 -8.23 -0.03 -0.83
CA ASP A 46 -9.67 -0.25 -0.62
C ASP A 46 -10.21 0.24 0.74
N VAL A 47 -9.35 0.60 1.70
CA VAL A 47 -9.79 1.15 3.00
C VAL A 47 -10.70 2.37 2.86
N TRP A 48 -10.59 3.10 1.76
CA TRP A 48 -11.39 4.28 1.42
C TRP A 48 -12.83 3.97 1.03
N THR A 49 -13.16 2.70 0.81
CA THR A 49 -14.51 2.25 0.48
C THR A 49 -15.37 1.98 1.71
N LEU A 50 -14.83 2.15 2.90
CA LEU A 50 -15.58 1.99 4.14
C LEU A 50 -16.70 3.02 4.24
N GLU A 51 -17.94 2.55 4.32
CA GLU A 51 -19.14 3.40 4.46
C GLU A 51 -19.41 3.79 5.91
N ALA A 52 -18.82 3.09 6.87
CA ALA A 52 -19.00 3.35 8.29
C ALA A 52 -17.70 3.18 9.06
N LEU A 53 -17.55 3.95 10.15
CA LEU A 53 -16.41 3.82 11.04
C LEU A 53 -16.45 2.47 11.77
N PRO A 54 -15.40 1.63 11.65
CA PRO A 54 -15.33 0.39 12.39
C PRO A 54 -15.19 0.65 13.89
N ARG A 55 -15.93 -0.08 14.72
CA ARG A 55 -15.80 0.06 16.18
C ARG A 55 -14.43 -0.40 16.69
N ARG A 56 -13.89 -1.44 16.07
CA ARG A 56 -12.56 -2.01 16.36
C ARG A 56 -11.81 -2.21 15.05
N LEU A 57 -10.56 -1.82 15.04
CA LEU A 57 -9.69 -1.95 13.88
C LEU A 57 -8.36 -2.57 14.32
N LEU A 58 -7.96 -3.65 13.65
CA LEU A 58 -6.62 -4.22 13.74
C LEU A 58 -5.82 -3.76 12.52
N VAL A 59 -4.68 -3.13 12.76
CA VAL A 59 -3.74 -2.71 11.72
C VAL A 59 -2.52 -3.61 11.77
N LEU A 60 -2.22 -4.27 10.66
CA LEU A 60 -1.04 -5.11 10.51
C LEU A 60 0.03 -4.34 9.71
N GLY A 61 1.11 -4.00 10.37
CA GLY A 61 2.23 -3.22 9.85
C GLY A 61 2.31 -1.82 10.44
N GLY A 62 3.45 -1.51 11.09
CA GLY A 62 3.78 -0.22 11.72
C GLY A 62 4.55 0.73 10.82
N GLY A 63 4.55 0.51 9.51
CA GLY A 63 5.11 1.45 8.55
C GLY A 63 4.32 2.77 8.49
N PRO A 64 4.79 3.78 7.71
CA PRO A 64 4.17 5.10 7.65
C PRO A 64 2.66 5.06 7.41
N ILE A 65 2.22 4.30 6.41
CA ILE A 65 0.78 4.18 6.06
C ILE A 65 -0.02 3.57 7.22
N GLY A 66 0.48 2.48 7.83
CA GLY A 66 -0.19 1.83 8.95
C GLY A 66 -0.34 2.74 10.15
N CYS A 67 0.72 3.48 10.52
CA CYS A 67 0.69 4.43 11.62
C CYS A 67 -0.28 5.61 11.35
N GLU A 68 -0.27 6.18 10.15
CA GLU A 68 -1.14 7.29 9.77
C GLU A 68 -2.61 6.89 9.79
N LEU A 69 -2.95 5.74 9.20
CA LEU A 69 -4.30 5.20 9.21
C LEU A 69 -4.75 4.83 10.63
N ALA A 70 -3.90 4.14 11.41
CA ALA A 70 -4.20 3.81 12.80
C ALA A 70 -4.53 5.06 13.62
N GLN A 71 -3.70 6.10 13.51
CA GLN A 71 -3.95 7.37 14.20
C GLN A 71 -5.25 8.04 13.74
N SER A 72 -5.51 8.05 12.43
CA SER A 72 -6.70 8.67 11.86
C SER A 72 -7.97 7.99 12.36
N PHE A 73 -8.05 6.67 12.30
CA PHE A 73 -9.20 5.91 12.78
C PHE A 73 -9.38 6.02 14.30
N ALA A 74 -8.29 6.02 15.07
CA ALA A 74 -8.36 6.23 16.51
C ALA A 74 -8.92 7.62 16.87
N ARG A 75 -8.52 8.66 16.17
CA ARG A 75 -9.05 10.03 16.36
C ARG A 75 -10.53 10.15 15.99
N LEU A 76 -10.99 9.35 15.04
CA LEU A 76 -12.40 9.27 14.67
C LEU A 76 -13.23 8.45 15.67
N GLY A 77 -12.59 7.75 16.62
CA GLY A 77 -13.27 7.04 17.70
C GLY A 77 -13.25 5.51 17.58
N ALA A 78 -12.53 4.93 16.64
CA ALA A 78 -12.31 3.49 16.59
C ALA A 78 -11.35 3.03 17.70
N ALA A 79 -11.59 1.85 18.28
CA ALA A 79 -10.61 1.17 19.12
C ALA A 79 -9.59 0.47 18.22
N VAL A 80 -8.40 1.05 18.09
CA VAL A 80 -7.37 0.59 17.17
C VAL A 80 -6.28 -0.20 17.91
N THR A 81 -5.93 -1.35 17.36
CA THR A 81 -4.73 -2.13 17.75
C THR A 81 -3.82 -2.20 16.54
N LEU A 82 -2.56 -1.78 16.71
CA LEU A 82 -1.52 -1.90 15.69
C LEU A 82 -0.55 -3.00 16.10
N VAL A 83 -0.26 -3.89 15.16
CA VAL A 83 0.71 -4.97 15.32
C VAL A 83 1.75 -4.87 14.20
N ASP A 84 3.02 -4.94 14.58
CA ASP A 84 4.13 -5.00 13.64
C ASP A 84 5.00 -6.22 13.91
N LEU A 85 5.69 -6.67 12.89
CA LEU A 85 6.76 -7.66 13.02
C LEU A 85 8.07 -6.87 13.20
N GLU A 86 8.81 -7.16 14.25
CA GLU A 86 10.17 -6.65 14.46
C GLU A 86 11.13 -7.14 13.36
#